data_a456523b3f8aab135d0a72d60d028980
#
_entry.id   a456523b3f8aab135d0a72d60d028980
#
_cell.length_a   1.000
_cell.length_b   1.000
_cell.length_c   1.000
_cell.angle_alpha   90.00
_cell.angle_beta   90.00
_cell.angle_gamma   90.00
#
_symmetry.space_group_name_H-M   'P 1'
#
loop_
_entity.id
_entity.type
_entity.pdbx_description
1 polymer ?
#
loop_
_entity_poly.entity_id
_entity_poly.type
_entity_poly.pdbx_seq_one_letter_code
_entity_poly.pdbx_strand_id
1 'polypeptide(L)'
;MRFLRCVHAECLLLFPRLTRTPLGLSLLSLGGALVWLSTRGLDPLTAALQAGALGVIIAAAAIAGSESDRAALTIALTHPTTPLALATGRWLAIVAPAAVLTIACNSTMGFHTGTVMAGMAAAAAVGACALDTVLLLGKGAAAVLFLFMAVAGTVAPERLIDLARPGVVRLTAASALELGPALWHYRDIVTGDLGALLHALAWTGLGILLASGAVARRRAALH
;
A
#
# COMPACT_ATOMS: atom_id res chain seq x y z
N MET A 1 -23.77 2.39 11.53
CA MET A 1 -24.20 2.59 10.13
C MET A 1 -23.57 3.82 9.44
N ARG A 2 -23.39 4.98 10.09
CA ARG A 2 -22.79 6.19 9.46
C ARG A 2 -21.34 5.97 8.99
N PHE A 3 -20.50 5.30 9.78
CA PHE A 3 -19.10 5.00 9.45
C PHE A 3 -18.98 4.23 8.12
N LEU A 4 -19.67 3.11 7.98
CA LEU A 4 -19.63 2.29 6.76
C LEU A 4 -20.12 3.03 5.52
N ARG A 5 -21.15 3.88 5.67
CA ARG A 5 -21.64 4.71 4.55
C ARG A 5 -20.58 5.74 4.10
N CYS A 6 -19.85 6.33 5.03
CA CYS A 6 -18.77 7.27 4.69
C CYS A 6 -17.61 6.56 3.99
N VAL A 7 -17.19 5.39 4.49
CA VAL A 7 -16.15 4.57 3.86
C VAL A 7 -16.57 4.18 2.44
N HIS A 8 -17.80 3.71 2.26
CA HIS A 8 -18.32 3.33 0.95
C HIS A 8 -18.39 4.51 -0.02
N ALA A 9 -18.86 5.68 0.45
CA ALA A 9 -18.93 6.90 -0.37
C ALA A 9 -17.54 7.34 -0.85
N GLU A 10 -16.52 7.31 0.01
CA GLU A 10 -15.14 7.61 -0.38
C GLU A 10 -14.60 6.63 -1.42
N CYS A 11 -14.84 5.33 -1.25
CA CYS A 11 -14.46 4.33 -2.24
C CYS A 11 -15.10 4.61 -3.61
N LEU A 12 -16.41 4.91 -3.63
CA LEU A 12 -17.13 5.20 -4.87
C LEU A 12 -16.66 6.50 -5.54
N LEU A 13 -16.24 7.51 -4.76
CA LEU A 13 -15.69 8.76 -5.30
C LEU A 13 -14.32 8.58 -5.94
N LEU A 14 -13.48 7.69 -5.37
CA LEU A 14 -12.09 7.52 -5.78
C LEU A 14 -11.93 6.49 -6.91
N PHE A 15 -12.79 5.47 -6.97
CA PHE A 15 -12.71 4.41 -7.96
C PHE A 15 -12.79 4.90 -9.44
N PRO A 16 -13.70 5.82 -9.84
CA PRO A 16 -13.72 6.34 -11.21
C PRO A 16 -12.45 7.09 -11.60
N ARG A 17 -11.68 7.61 -10.63
CA ARG A 17 -10.41 8.29 -10.90
C ARG A 17 -9.33 7.31 -11.30
N LEU A 18 -9.27 6.14 -10.66
CA LEU A 18 -8.37 5.06 -11.06
C LEU A 18 -8.56 4.66 -12.52
N THR A 19 -9.82 4.50 -12.96
CA THR A 19 -10.13 4.07 -14.32
C THR A 19 -9.93 5.15 -15.39
N ARG A 20 -9.89 6.43 -14.99
CA ARG A 20 -9.76 7.58 -15.92
C ARG A 20 -8.35 8.13 -16.01
N THR A 21 -7.42 7.67 -15.20
CA THR A 21 -6.02 8.14 -15.23
C THR A 21 -5.12 7.15 -15.98
N PRO A 22 -4.12 7.63 -16.72
CA PRO A 22 -3.12 6.76 -17.35
C PRO A 22 -2.40 5.87 -16.33
N LEU A 23 -2.15 6.39 -15.13
CA LEU A 23 -1.57 5.62 -14.01
C LEU A 23 -2.48 4.50 -13.54
N GLY A 24 -3.80 4.72 -13.48
CA GLY A 24 -4.75 3.66 -13.16
C GLY A 24 -4.76 2.54 -14.22
N LEU A 25 -4.62 2.89 -15.50
CA LEU A 25 -4.49 1.91 -16.58
C LEU A 25 -3.19 1.10 -16.47
N SER A 26 -2.13 1.66 -15.87
CA SER A 26 -0.88 0.93 -15.66
C SER A 26 -1.02 -0.24 -14.67
N LEU A 27 -2.09 -0.29 -13.86
CA LEU A 27 -2.41 -1.47 -13.05
C LEU A 27 -2.70 -2.70 -13.93
N LEU A 28 -3.39 -2.52 -15.05
CA LEU A 28 -3.63 -3.61 -16.00
C LEU A 28 -2.32 -4.08 -16.65
N SER A 29 -1.45 -3.12 -17.01
CA SER A 29 -0.12 -3.43 -17.54
C SER A 29 0.75 -4.17 -16.51
N LEU A 30 0.70 -3.78 -15.24
CA LEU A 30 1.37 -4.49 -14.16
C LEU A 30 0.87 -5.93 -14.06
N GLY A 31 -0.46 -6.13 -14.05
CA GLY A 31 -1.04 -7.47 -14.01
C GLY A 31 -0.61 -8.35 -15.19
N GLY A 32 -0.70 -7.82 -16.40
CA GLY A 32 -0.23 -8.50 -17.60
C GLY A 32 1.25 -8.84 -17.55
N ALA A 33 2.10 -7.93 -17.07
CA ALA A 33 3.53 -8.15 -16.92
C ALA A 33 3.83 -9.25 -15.88
N LEU A 34 3.15 -9.25 -14.72
CA LEU A 34 3.34 -10.28 -13.70
C LEU A 34 2.91 -11.66 -14.18
N VAL A 35 1.76 -11.76 -14.87
CA VAL A 35 1.29 -13.00 -15.48
C VAL A 35 2.28 -13.46 -16.55
N TRP A 36 2.78 -12.59 -17.41
CA TRP A 36 3.77 -12.94 -18.42
C TRP A 36 5.09 -13.39 -17.79
N LEU A 37 5.58 -12.71 -16.76
CA LEU A 37 6.80 -13.09 -16.04
C LEU A 37 6.65 -14.44 -15.33
N SER A 38 5.45 -14.79 -14.86
CA SER A 38 5.20 -16.09 -14.25
C SER A 38 5.35 -17.23 -15.25
N THR A 39 4.97 -17.01 -16.53
CA THR A 39 5.24 -17.99 -17.60
C THR A 39 6.74 -18.15 -17.90
N ARG A 40 7.58 -17.22 -17.43
CA ARG A 40 9.04 -17.23 -17.54
C ARG A 40 9.75 -17.70 -16.26
N GLY A 41 9.00 -18.19 -15.27
CA GLY A 41 9.54 -18.76 -14.04
C GLY A 41 9.53 -17.81 -12.83
N LEU A 42 8.82 -16.66 -12.89
CA LEU A 42 8.60 -15.87 -11.70
C LEU A 42 7.76 -16.66 -10.70
N ASP A 43 8.28 -16.77 -9.47
CA ASP A 43 7.61 -17.45 -8.37
C ASP A 43 6.24 -16.79 -8.06
N PRO A 44 5.14 -17.57 -7.93
CA PRO A 44 3.80 -17.05 -7.66
C PRO A 44 3.70 -16.18 -6.40
N LEU A 45 4.46 -16.51 -5.35
CA LEU A 45 4.50 -15.72 -4.12
C LEU A 45 5.12 -14.35 -4.37
N THR A 46 6.21 -14.30 -5.11
CA THR A 46 6.84 -13.03 -5.50
C THR A 46 5.89 -12.20 -6.36
N ALA A 47 5.19 -12.82 -7.32
CA ALA A 47 4.21 -12.13 -8.14
C ALA A 47 3.05 -11.54 -7.30
N ALA A 48 2.53 -12.29 -6.33
CA ALA A 48 1.46 -11.81 -5.43
C ALA A 48 1.91 -10.65 -4.54
N LEU A 49 3.12 -10.73 -3.95
CA LEU A 49 3.69 -9.65 -3.15
C LEU A 49 3.90 -8.37 -3.97
N GLN A 50 4.40 -8.51 -5.19
CA GLN A 50 4.60 -7.38 -6.10
C GLN A 50 3.25 -6.83 -6.60
N ALA A 51 2.27 -7.66 -6.91
CA ALA A 51 0.93 -7.22 -7.26
C ALA A 51 0.30 -6.38 -6.14
N GLY A 52 0.44 -6.84 -4.89
CA GLY A 52 0.00 -6.11 -3.71
C GLY A 52 0.75 -4.79 -3.54
N ALA A 53 2.06 -4.82 -3.41
CA ALA A 53 2.88 -3.65 -3.09
C ALA A 53 2.90 -2.60 -4.22
N LEU A 54 3.23 -2.99 -5.46
CA LEU A 54 3.28 -2.06 -6.59
C LEU A 54 1.88 -1.62 -7.00
N GLY A 55 0.89 -2.52 -6.88
CA GLY A 55 -0.50 -2.20 -7.17
C GLY A 55 -1.01 -1.04 -6.30
N VAL A 56 -0.75 -1.04 -5.00
CA VAL A 56 -1.15 0.07 -4.12
C VAL A 56 -0.35 1.34 -4.35
N ILE A 57 0.95 1.24 -4.69
CA ILE A 57 1.77 2.41 -5.02
C ILE A 57 1.21 3.12 -6.27
N ILE A 58 0.89 2.36 -7.31
CA ILE A 58 0.28 2.88 -8.53
C ILE A 58 -1.10 3.47 -8.23
N ALA A 59 -1.94 2.77 -7.45
CA ALA A 59 -3.26 3.26 -7.07
C ALA A 59 -3.17 4.56 -6.26
N ALA A 60 -2.27 4.63 -5.29
CA ALA A 60 -2.03 5.84 -4.49
C ALA A 60 -1.56 7.01 -5.36
N ALA A 61 -0.63 6.78 -6.28
CA ALA A 61 -0.14 7.80 -7.21
C ALA A 61 -1.25 8.29 -8.17
N ALA A 62 -2.10 7.38 -8.65
CA ALA A 62 -3.23 7.72 -9.52
C ALA A 62 -4.29 8.58 -8.80
N ILE A 63 -4.58 8.27 -7.54
CA ILE A 63 -5.55 9.01 -6.73
C ILE A 63 -4.98 10.36 -6.29
N ALA A 64 -3.76 10.39 -5.77
CA ALA A 64 -3.15 11.58 -5.18
C ALA A 64 -2.64 12.60 -6.19
N GLY A 65 -2.50 12.22 -7.45
CA GLY A 65 -1.88 13.03 -8.49
C GLY A 65 -2.74 14.20 -9.00
N SER A 66 -4.04 14.21 -8.77
CA SER A 66 -4.96 15.14 -9.41
C SER A 66 -5.31 16.36 -8.54
N GLU A 67 -5.45 17.55 -9.17
CA GLU A 67 -6.00 18.73 -8.50
C GLU A 67 -7.44 18.49 -8.03
N SER A 68 -8.18 17.65 -8.76
CA SER A 68 -9.52 17.21 -8.35
C SER A 68 -9.54 16.45 -7.03
N ASP A 69 -8.44 15.80 -6.63
CA ASP A 69 -8.36 15.15 -5.33
C ASP A 69 -8.25 16.16 -4.18
N ARG A 70 -7.52 17.26 -4.39
CA ARG A 70 -7.45 18.35 -3.40
C ARG A 70 -8.81 19.00 -3.18
N ALA A 71 -9.55 19.28 -4.26
CA ALA A 71 -10.90 19.84 -4.17
C ALA A 71 -11.86 18.87 -3.46
N ALA A 72 -11.83 17.59 -3.80
CA ALA A 72 -12.66 16.58 -3.17
C ALA A 72 -12.29 16.35 -1.70
N LEU A 73 -10.99 16.37 -1.36
CA LEU A 73 -10.56 16.32 0.04
C LEU A 73 -11.06 17.53 0.82
N THR A 74 -10.99 18.72 0.23
CA THR A 74 -11.54 19.94 0.88
C THR A 74 -13.03 19.80 1.13
N ILE A 75 -13.80 19.33 0.14
CA ILE A 75 -15.25 19.07 0.32
C ILE A 75 -15.48 18.00 1.41
N ALA A 76 -14.74 16.91 1.38
CA ALA A 76 -14.86 15.85 2.38
C ALA A 76 -14.52 16.33 3.81
N LEU A 77 -13.59 17.28 3.94
CA LEU A 77 -13.24 17.89 5.22
C LEU A 77 -14.34 18.79 5.78
N THR A 78 -15.19 19.39 4.94
CA THR A 78 -16.34 20.22 5.39
C THR A 78 -17.55 19.39 5.81
N HIS A 79 -17.63 18.13 5.37
CA HIS A 79 -18.72 17.23 5.78
C HIS A 79 -18.51 16.68 7.21
N PRO A 80 -19.59 16.39 7.96
CA PRO A 80 -19.53 15.85 9.32
C PRO A 80 -19.19 14.34 9.34
N THR A 81 -18.09 13.97 8.68
CA THR A 81 -17.54 12.60 8.68
C THR A 81 -16.45 12.48 9.75
N THR A 82 -16.28 11.31 10.34
CA THR A 82 -15.14 11.10 11.26
C THR A 82 -13.84 11.05 10.46
N PRO A 83 -12.73 11.63 10.95
CA PRO A 83 -11.43 11.53 10.30
C PRO A 83 -11.01 10.09 10.02
N LEU A 84 -11.33 9.19 10.94
CA LEU A 84 -11.05 7.75 10.80
C LEU A 84 -11.82 7.13 9.64
N ALA A 85 -13.11 7.46 9.45
CA ALA A 85 -13.90 6.94 8.34
C ALA A 85 -13.34 7.41 6.98
N LEU A 86 -12.91 8.66 6.90
CA LEU A 86 -12.30 9.22 5.70
C LEU A 86 -10.96 8.55 5.39
N ALA A 87 -10.09 8.39 6.40
CA ALA A 87 -8.81 7.71 6.23
C ALA A 87 -8.98 6.24 5.81
N THR A 88 -9.88 5.50 6.47
CA THR A 88 -10.19 4.10 6.15
C THR A 88 -10.77 3.97 4.73
N GLY A 89 -11.68 4.87 4.33
CA GLY A 89 -12.27 4.86 3.00
C GLY A 89 -11.22 5.09 1.90
N ARG A 90 -10.31 6.04 2.10
CA ARG A 90 -9.20 6.30 1.18
C ARG A 90 -8.20 5.15 1.12
N TRP A 91 -7.84 4.59 2.27
CA TRP A 91 -7.01 3.40 2.33
C TRP A 91 -7.63 2.24 1.56
N LEU A 92 -8.91 1.97 1.76
CA LEU A 92 -9.62 0.90 1.08
C LEU A 92 -9.68 1.14 -0.44
N ALA A 93 -9.89 2.38 -0.89
CA ALA A 93 -9.89 2.73 -2.30
C ALA A 93 -8.53 2.50 -2.98
N ILE A 94 -7.42 2.63 -2.24
CA ILE A 94 -6.06 2.34 -2.72
C ILE A 94 -5.79 0.82 -2.72
N VAL A 95 -6.22 0.13 -1.66
CA VAL A 95 -5.90 -1.30 -1.46
C VAL A 95 -6.79 -2.22 -2.29
N ALA A 96 -8.08 -1.89 -2.48
CA ALA A 96 -9.00 -2.77 -3.18
C ALA A 96 -8.57 -3.14 -4.62
N PRO A 97 -8.10 -2.21 -5.47
CA PRO A 97 -7.62 -2.55 -6.81
C PRO A 97 -6.40 -3.49 -6.77
N ALA A 98 -5.47 -3.27 -5.85
CA ALA A 98 -4.30 -4.12 -5.68
C ALA A 98 -4.65 -5.52 -5.15
N ALA A 99 -5.64 -5.61 -4.24
CA ALA A 99 -6.17 -6.89 -3.78
C ALA A 99 -6.82 -7.68 -4.92
N VAL A 100 -7.63 -7.02 -5.76
CA VAL A 100 -8.21 -7.63 -6.96
C VAL A 100 -7.11 -8.11 -7.91
N LEU A 101 -6.09 -7.30 -8.14
CA LEU A 101 -4.94 -7.66 -8.97
C LEU A 101 -4.20 -8.87 -8.42
N THR A 102 -3.95 -8.90 -7.10
CA THR A 102 -3.30 -10.04 -6.41
C THR A 102 -4.11 -11.32 -6.60
N ILE A 103 -5.42 -11.28 -6.41
CA ILE A 103 -6.31 -12.44 -6.60
C ILE A 103 -6.30 -12.87 -8.07
N ALA A 104 -6.43 -11.93 -9.01
CA ALA A 104 -6.45 -12.24 -10.44
C ALA A 104 -5.13 -12.89 -10.89
N CYS A 105 -3.97 -12.33 -10.52
CA CYS A 105 -2.68 -12.91 -10.82
C CYS A 105 -2.54 -14.33 -10.23
N ASN A 106 -2.91 -14.50 -8.95
CA ASN A 106 -2.79 -15.80 -8.31
C ASN A 106 -3.74 -16.85 -8.91
N SER A 107 -4.92 -16.44 -9.39
CA SER A 107 -5.87 -17.33 -10.06
C SER A 107 -5.33 -17.90 -11.38
N THR A 108 -4.48 -17.15 -12.07
CA THR A 108 -3.84 -17.61 -13.34
C THR A 108 -2.63 -18.52 -13.13
N MET A 109 -2.05 -18.51 -11.90
CA MET A 109 -0.82 -19.24 -11.56
C MET A 109 -1.08 -20.50 -10.70
N GLY A 110 -2.34 -20.89 -10.49
CA GLY A 110 -2.74 -21.92 -9.54
C GLY A 110 -3.01 -21.30 -8.16
N PHE A 111 -4.29 -21.29 -7.77
CA PHE A 111 -4.76 -20.60 -6.58
C PHE A 111 -4.21 -21.20 -5.28
N HIS A 112 -3.42 -20.41 -4.55
CA HIS A 112 -2.92 -20.75 -3.22
C HIS A 112 -3.34 -19.68 -2.21
N THR A 113 -4.13 -20.03 -1.22
CA THR A 113 -4.66 -19.11 -0.19
C THR A 113 -3.56 -18.35 0.54
N GLY A 114 -2.49 -19.03 0.96
CA GLY A 114 -1.36 -18.40 1.64
C GLY A 114 -0.67 -17.33 0.79
N THR A 115 -0.52 -17.58 -0.50
CA THR A 115 0.05 -16.61 -1.47
C THR A 115 -0.83 -15.37 -1.61
N VAL A 116 -2.16 -15.56 -1.70
CA VAL A 116 -3.11 -14.44 -1.72
C VAL A 116 -3.03 -13.64 -0.43
N MET A 117 -2.99 -14.32 0.73
CA MET A 117 -2.88 -13.65 2.04
C MET A 117 -1.61 -12.83 2.15
N ALA A 118 -0.46 -13.35 1.70
CA ALA A 118 0.80 -12.61 1.68
C ALA A 118 0.72 -11.35 0.81
N GLY A 119 0.19 -11.46 -0.40
CA GLY A 119 -0.02 -10.33 -1.30
C GLY A 119 -1.02 -9.29 -0.75
N MET A 120 -2.09 -9.74 -0.10
CA MET A 120 -3.05 -8.85 0.57
C MET A 120 -2.45 -8.15 1.80
N ALA A 121 -1.62 -8.84 2.58
CA ALA A 121 -0.87 -8.25 3.69
C ALA A 121 0.09 -7.16 3.20
N ALA A 122 0.81 -7.43 2.10
CA ALA A 122 1.65 -6.44 1.44
C ALA A 122 0.83 -5.23 0.96
N ALA A 123 -0.30 -5.46 0.29
CA ALA A 123 -1.19 -4.40 -0.17
C ALA A 123 -1.70 -3.55 1.01
N ALA A 124 -2.12 -4.18 2.10
CA ALA A 124 -2.66 -3.50 3.27
C ALA A 124 -1.62 -2.60 3.95
N ALA A 125 -0.45 -3.14 4.26
CA ALA A 125 0.61 -2.43 4.97
C ALA A 125 1.26 -1.33 4.10
N VAL A 126 1.63 -1.64 2.86
CA VAL A 126 2.19 -0.66 1.92
C VAL A 126 1.15 0.41 1.57
N GLY A 127 -0.13 0.03 1.42
CA GLY A 127 -1.22 0.96 1.16
C GLY A 127 -1.44 1.97 2.29
N ALA A 128 -1.30 1.55 3.54
CA ALA A 128 -1.38 2.46 4.69
C ALA A 128 -0.20 3.46 4.68
N CYS A 129 1.03 2.99 4.48
CA CYS A 129 2.19 3.86 4.35
C CYS A 129 2.09 4.80 3.15
N ALA A 130 1.58 4.32 2.01
CA ALA A 130 1.35 5.13 0.82
C ALA A 130 0.33 6.24 1.08
N LEU A 131 -0.76 5.95 1.79
CA LEU A 131 -1.75 6.95 2.18
C LEU A 131 -1.14 8.04 3.08
N ASP A 132 -0.32 7.65 4.07
CA ASP A 132 0.36 8.60 4.96
C ASP A 132 1.29 9.52 4.19
N THR A 133 2.09 8.97 3.28
CA THR A 133 3.02 9.78 2.47
C THR A 133 2.31 10.80 1.61
N VAL A 134 1.17 10.42 1.03
CA VAL A 134 0.33 11.33 0.23
C VAL A 134 -0.30 12.43 1.08
N LEU A 135 -0.75 12.10 2.29
CA LEU A 135 -1.40 13.07 3.19
C LEU A 135 -0.43 13.97 3.93
N LEU A 136 0.76 13.47 4.29
CA LEU A 136 1.71 14.19 5.14
C LEU A 136 2.81 14.90 4.36
N LEU A 137 3.22 14.36 3.21
CA LEU A 137 4.36 14.81 2.43
C LEU A 137 3.95 15.43 1.10
N GLY A 138 4.83 16.24 0.53
CA GLY A 138 4.66 16.74 -0.83
C GLY A 138 4.87 15.64 -1.89
N LYS A 139 4.38 15.86 -3.11
CA LYS A 139 4.42 14.88 -4.21
C LYS A 139 5.83 14.31 -4.48
N GLY A 140 6.87 15.15 -4.45
CA GLY A 140 8.26 14.72 -4.69
C GLY A 140 8.79 13.81 -3.58
N ALA A 141 8.58 14.18 -2.32
CA ALA A 141 8.97 13.36 -1.18
C ALA A 141 8.19 12.04 -1.14
N ALA A 142 6.90 12.06 -1.48
CA ALA A 142 6.08 10.86 -1.59
C ALA A 142 6.63 9.89 -2.66
N ALA A 143 7.02 10.39 -3.84
CA ALA A 143 7.59 9.57 -4.91
C ALA A 143 8.91 8.90 -4.48
N VAL A 144 9.80 9.64 -3.81
CA VAL A 144 11.07 9.10 -3.30
C VAL A 144 10.82 8.02 -2.24
N LEU A 145 9.88 8.27 -1.32
CA LEU A 145 9.55 7.32 -0.27
C LEU A 145 8.85 6.07 -0.83
N PHE A 146 8.00 6.21 -1.85
CA PHE A 146 7.42 5.06 -2.55
C PHE A 146 8.47 4.19 -3.22
N LEU A 147 9.44 4.82 -3.90
CA LEU A 147 10.55 4.09 -4.50
C LEU A 147 11.38 3.38 -3.43
N PHE A 148 11.68 4.06 -2.33
CA PHE A 148 12.39 3.46 -1.20
C PHE A 148 11.63 2.26 -0.63
N MET A 149 10.34 2.37 -0.36
CA MET A 149 9.52 1.26 0.16
C MET A 149 9.47 0.08 -0.82
N ALA A 150 9.33 0.35 -2.13
CA ALA A 150 9.30 -0.70 -3.15
C ALA A 150 10.60 -1.49 -3.21
N VAL A 151 11.74 -0.82 -3.02
CA VAL A 151 13.07 -1.46 -3.08
C VAL A 151 13.46 -2.05 -1.72
N ALA A 152 13.43 -1.23 -0.66
CA ALA A 152 13.89 -1.63 0.66
C ALA A 152 13.02 -2.75 1.27
N GLY A 153 11.71 -2.72 1.06
CA GLY A 153 10.79 -3.73 1.56
C GLY A 153 11.04 -5.15 1.01
N THR A 154 11.81 -5.28 -0.08
CA THR A 154 12.14 -6.58 -0.68
C THR A 154 13.45 -7.16 -0.19
N VAL A 155 14.28 -6.37 0.51
CA VAL A 155 15.62 -6.78 0.97
C VAL A 155 15.52 -7.28 2.41
N ALA A 156 15.88 -8.54 2.62
CA ALA A 156 15.98 -9.10 3.96
C ALA A 156 17.21 -8.52 4.69
N PRO A 157 17.09 -8.17 6.00
CA PRO A 157 18.19 -7.60 6.77
C PRO A 157 19.45 -8.46 6.79
N GLU A 158 19.30 -9.80 6.72
CA GLU A 158 20.41 -10.75 6.70
C GLU A 158 21.32 -10.55 5.49
N ARG A 159 20.77 -10.12 4.35
CA ARG A 159 21.55 -9.85 3.13
C ARG A 159 22.48 -8.64 3.26
N LEU A 160 22.22 -7.76 4.23
CA LEU A 160 23.14 -6.67 4.54
C LEU A 160 24.44 -7.15 5.19
N ILE A 161 24.45 -8.38 5.73
CA ILE A 161 25.63 -9.00 6.34
C ILE A 161 26.74 -9.13 5.28
N ASP A 162 26.37 -9.46 4.06
CA ASP A 162 27.30 -9.69 2.96
C ASP A 162 27.72 -8.39 2.26
N LEU A 163 26.92 -7.31 2.40
CA LEU A 163 27.11 -6.06 1.65
C LEU A 163 27.79 -4.94 2.44
N ALA A 164 27.73 -4.97 3.77
CA ALA A 164 28.24 -3.89 4.61
C ALA A 164 29.20 -4.38 5.70
N ARG A 165 30.28 -3.62 5.95
CA ARG A 165 31.18 -3.87 7.07
C ARG A 165 30.41 -3.81 8.40
N PRO A 166 30.75 -4.68 9.40
CA PRO A 166 30.13 -4.62 10.71
C PRO A 166 30.33 -3.26 11.35
N GLY A 167 29.27 -2.66 11.91
CA GLY A 167 29.31 -1.36 12.57
C GLY A 167 27.97 -0.66 12.63
N VAL A 168 27.98 0.59 13.09
CA VAL A 168 26.78 1.42 13.28
C VAL A 168 25.97 1.57 11.98
N VAL A 169 26.64 1.72 10.83
CA VAL A 169 25.98 1.88 9.52
C VAL A 169 25.15 0.65 9.17
N ARG A 170 25.66 -0.56 9.45
CA ARG A 170 24.93 -1.79 9.22
C ARG A 170 23.73 -1.93 10.15
N LEU A 171 23.91 -1.60 11.44
CA LEU A 171 22.84 -1.65 12.42
C LEU A 171 21.70 -0.69 12.06
N THR A 172 22.05 0.56 11.70
CA THR A 172 21.06 1.57 11.28
C THR A 172 20.34 1.19 9.98
N ALA A 173 21.05 0.61 9.01
CA ALA A 173 20.44 0.15 7.75
C ALA A 173 19.50 -1.03 7.99
N ALA A 174 19.89 -2.01 8.82
CA ALA A 174 19.01 -3.12 9.20
C ALA A 174 17.75 -2.64 9.90
N SER A 175 17.90 -1.75 10.91
CA SER A 175 16.76 -1.16 11.61
C SER A 175 15.86 -0.36 10.69
N ALA A 176 16.42 0.36 9.69
CA ALA A 176 15.64 1.09 8.71
C ALA A 176 14.82 0.17 7.80
N LEU A 177 15.34 -1.01 7.45
CA LEU A 177 14.60 -2.01 6.67
C LEU A 177 13.45 -2.65 7.45
N GLU A 178 13.55 -2.72 8.77
CA GLU A 178 12.51 -3.22 9.67
C GLU A 178 11.46 -2.16 10.00
N LEU A 179 11.79 -0.87 9.89
CA LEU A 179 10.89 0.25 10.16
C LEU A 179 9.82 0.50 9.08
N GLY A 180 9.71 -0.37 8.08
CA GLY A 180 8.72 -0.24 7.00
C GLY A 180 7.93 -1.53 6.77
N PRO A 181 6.99 -1.51 5.82
CA PRO A 181 6.34 -2.72 5.36
C PRO A 181 7.38 -3.69 4.79
N ALA A 182 7.61 -4.79 5.51
CA ALA A 182 8.67 -5.75 5.22
C ALA A 182 8.16 -6.88 4.30
N LEU A 183 8.21 -6.68 2.98
CA LEU A 183 7.75 -7.67 2.00
C LEU A 183 8.51 -8.99 2.10
N TRP A 184 9.79 -8.94 2.49
CA TRP A 184 10.61 -10.11 2.73
C TRP A 184 10.05 -10.98 3.86
N HIS A 185 9.50 -10.36 4.92
CA HIS A 185 8.89 -11.06 6.04
C HIS A 185 7.49 -11.59 5.72
N TYR A 186 6.73 -10.88 4.86
CA TYR A 186 5.38 -11.32 4.47
C TYR A 186 5.38 -12.61 3.63
N ARG A 187 6.53 -13.03 3.10
CA ARG A 187 6.69 -14.36 2.47
C ARG A 187 6.38 -15.49 3.44
N ASP A 188 6.65 -15.30 4.72
CA ASP A 188 6.50 -16.33 5.75
C ASP A 188 5.03 -16.56 6.15
N ILE A 189 4.11 -15.68 5.71
CA ILE A 189 2.65 -15.87 5.86
C ILE A 189 2.19 -17.18 5.19
N VAL A 190 2.83 -17.59 4.10
CA VAL A 190 2.50 -18.84 3.38
C VAL A 190 2.74 -20.06 4.26
N THR A 191 3.74 -20.00 5.14
CA THR A 191 4.06 -21.07 6.10
C THR A 191 3.26 -20.96 7.40
N GLY A 192 2.39 -19.96 7.53
CA GLY A 192 1.55 -19.74 8.71
C GLY A 192 2.21 -18.90 9.81
N ASP A 193 3.23 -18.11 9.47
CA ASP A 193 3.85 -17.21 10.45
C ASP A 193 2.89 -16.08 10.85
N LEU A 194 2.41 -16.17 12.10
CA LEU A 194 1.56 -15.16 12.72
C LEU A 194 2.30 -13.85 12.97
N GLY A 195 3.62 -13.89 13.19
CA GLY A 195 4.45 -12.69 13.38
C GLY A 195 4.39 -11.78 12.15
N ALA A 196 4.57 -12.36 10.96
CA ALA A 196 4.47 -11.64 9.70
C ALA A 196 3.08 -11.02 9.48
N LEU A 197 2.02 -11.75 9.82
CA LEU A 197 0.65 -11.24 9.72
C LEU A 197 0.39 -10.10 10.72
N LEU A 198 0.81 -10.26 11.96
CA LEU A 198 0.68 -9.22 13.00
C LEU A 198 1.47 -7.97 12.65
N HIS A 199 2.66 -8.11 12.07
CA HIS A 199 3.45 -6.98 11.57
C HIS A 199 2.70 -6.22 10.47
N ALA A 200 2.11 -6.90 9.48
CA ALA A 200 1.31 -6.26 8.44
C ALA A 200 0.08 -5.55 9.00
N LEU A 201 -0.63 -6.16 9.95
CA LEU A 201 -1.78 -5.56 10.63
C LEU A 201 -1.38 -4.34 11.47
N ALA A 202 -0.26 -4.40 12.17
CA ALA A 202 0.26 -3.29 12.97
C ALA A 202 0.58 -2.08 12.08
N TRP A 203 1.29 -2.28 10.96
CA TRP A 203 1.57 -1.22 10.00
C TRP A 203 0.30 -0.65 9.36
N THR A 204 -0.66 -1.51 9.03
CA THR A 204 -1.96 -1.08 8.50
C THR A 204 -2.72 -0.22 9.50
N GLY A 205 -2.82 -0.67 10.75
CA GLY A 205 -3.51 0.05 11.82
C GLY A 205 -2.83 1.39 12.15
N LEU A 206 -1.50 1.38 12.30
CA LEU A 206 -0.72 2.59 12.56
C LEU A 206 -0.89 3.62 11.43
N GLY A 207 -0.77 3.20 10.18
CA GLY A 207 -0.91 4.09 9.03
C GLY A 207 -2.31 4.70 8.95
N ILE A 208 -3.38 3.91 9.13
CA ILE A 208 -4.75 4.46 9.16
C ILE A 208 -4.93 5.47 10.30
N LEU A 209 -4.33 5.23 11.47
CA LEU A 209 -4.38 6.17 12.60
C LEU A 209 -3.62 7.46 12.31
N LEU A 210 -2.43 7.39 11.71
CA LEU A 210 -1.64 8.55 11.31
C LEU A 210 -2.37 9.36 10.22
N ALA A 211 -2.93 8.70 9.22
CA ALA A 211 -3.76 9.33 8.19
C ALA A 211 -4.98 10.03 8.81
N SER A 212 -5.66 9.39 9.76
CA SER A 212 -6.78 9.98 10.51
C SER A 212 -6.35 11.26 11.27
N GLY A 213 -5.20 11.22 11.92
CA GLY A 213 -4.61 12.39 12.60
C GLY A 213 -4.26 13.52 11.63
N ALA A 214 -3.75 13.20 10.44
CA ALA A 214 -3.47 14.18 9.39
C ALA A 214 -4.75 14.85 8.87
N VAL A 215 -5.81 14.06 8.65
CA VAL A 215 -7.14 14.56 8.27
C VAL A 215 -7.72 15.46 9.35
N ALA A 216 -7.64 15.06 10.62
CA ALA A 216 -8.13 15.87 11.75
C ALA A 216 -7.42 17.22 11.84
N ARG A 217 -6.08 17.25 11.71
CA ARG A 217 -5.29 18.50 11.71
C ARG A 217 -5.67 19.42 10.55
N ARG A 218 -5.84 18.88 9.34
CA ARG A 218 -6.26 19.68 8.18
C ARG A 218 -7.66 20.25 8.36
N ARG A 219 -8.57 19.51 8.98
CA ARG A 219 -9.92 20.02 9.31
C ARG A 219 -9.86 21.16 10.31
N ALA A 220 -9.06 21.04 11.37
CA ALA A 220 -8.88 22.10 12.36
C ALA A 220 -8.29 23.40 11.77
N ALA A 221 -7.49 23.28 10.70
CA ALA A 221 -6.93 24.44 10.01
C ALA A 221 -7.91 25.17 9.08
N LEU A 222 -9.10 24.62 8.83
CA LEU A 222 -10.17 25.24 8.03
C LEU A 222 -11.17 26.05 8.88
N HIS A 223 -11.11 25.93 10.20
CA HIS A 223 -11.93 26.62 11.19
C HIS A 223 -11.09 27.60 11.99
#